data_27dfff899a75fa13096d9eec218d5e71
#
_entry.id   27dfff899a75fa13096d9eec218d5e71
#
_cell.length_a   1.000
_cell.length_b   1.000
_cell.length_c   1.000
_cell.angle_alpha   90.00
_cell.angle_beta   90.00
_cell.angle_gamma   90.00
#
_symmetry.space_group_name_H-M   'P 1'
#
loop_
_entity.id
_entity.type
_entity.pdbx_description
1 polymer ?
#
loop_
_entity_poly.entity_id
_entity_poly.type
_entity_poly.pdbx_seq_one_letter_code
_entity_poly.pdbx_strand_id
1 'polypeptide(L)'
;AGQRPDPTTGARATPIYQSASYVFKNSDYAAGLFNIERAGHVYSRLSNPTNAVLEERVAALEGGVGAICTASGQAALHLAICTIVSAGEHIVASRSLYGGSHNILAYTLPRFGIQTTFVDPRDPEAFRAAIQDNTRLVFGEILGNPGLEVLDVPAISQVAHEAGLPLLVDSTFTTPYLCQPLDLGADLVMHSATKFLSGHGIVIGGILVDGGTFDWEASGKFATLTEPYAGFHDLNFAEEFGPAAFITRARKEGLRDFGACMAPTTAFHILQGIETL
;
A
#
# COMPACT_ATOMS: atom_id res chain seq x y z
N ALA A 1 9.57 10.76 13.54
CA ALA A 1 8.18 11.00 13.19
C ALA A 1 7.32 9.78 13.54
N GLY A 2 6.05 9.99 13.90
CA GLY A 2 5.02 8.94 14.05
C GLY A 2 5.13 8.00 15.25
N GLN A 3 6.20 8.00 16.03
CA GLN A 3 6.36 7.09 17.18
C GLN A 3 5.97 7.75 18.51
N ARG A 4 5.20 7.00 19.32
CA ARG A 4 4.85 7.35 20.70
C ARG A 4 5.33 6.25 21.66
N PRO A 5 5.60 6.54 22.94
CA PRO A 5 5.83 5.50 23.94
C PRO A 5 4.65 4.54 24.03
N ASP A 6 4.90 3.29 24.41
CA ASP A 6 3.83 2.31 24.61
C ASP A 6 2.79 2.82 25.62
N PRO A 7 1.50 2.90 25.25
CA PRO A 7 0.48 3.50 26.13
C PRO A 7 0.20 2.70 27.39
N THR A 8 0.53 1.40 27.42
CA THR A 8 0.27 0.51 28.55
C THR A 8 1.38 0.56 29.58
N THR A 9 2.64 0.58 29.13
CA THR A 9 3.81 0.45 30.01
C THR A 9 4.69 1.70 30.07
N GLY A 10 4.50 2.63 29.12
CA GLY A 10 5.40 3.77 28.92
C GLY A 10 6.76 3.38 28.31
N ALA A 11 6.92 2.16 27.81
CA ALA A 11 8.16 1.70 27.22
C ALA A 11 8.58 2.59 26.04
N ARG A 12 9.83 3.01 26.03
CA ARG A 12 10.39 3.86 24.97
C ARG A 12 10.59 3.08 23.67
N ALA A 13 11.12 1.87 23.75
CA ALA A 13 11.20 0.93 22.64
C ALA A 13 9.83 0.29 22.41
N THR A 14 9.47 0.08 21.15
CA THR A 14 8.21 -0.58 20.79
C THR A 14 8.20 -2.02 21.32
N PRO A 15 7.23 -2.43 22.16
CA PRO A 15 7.10 -3.81 22.58
C PRO A 15 6.75 -4.74 21.39
N ILE A 16 7.22 -5.99 21.47
CA ILE A 16 6.86 -7.01 20.49
C ILE A 16 5.63 -7.77 21.00
N TYR A 17 4.49 -7.49 20.41
CA TYR A 17 3.24 -8.17 20.71
C TYR A 17 3.11 -9.48 19.91
N GLN A 18 3.77 -10.52 20.39
CA GLN A 18 3.80 -11.84 19.75
C GLN A 18 2.54 -12.64 20.12
N SER A 19 1.40 -12.17 19.62
CA SER A 19 0.08 -12.79 19.83
C SER A 19 -0.68 -12.92 18.51
N ALA A 20 -1.39 -14.03 18.32
CA ALA A 20 -2.25 -14.21 17.14
C ALA A 20 -3.60 -13.50 17.31
N SER A 21 -4.18 -13.50 18.52
CA SER A 21 -5.52 -12.99 18.80
C SER A 21 -5.57 -12.19 20.08
N TYR A 22 -6.65 -11.43 20.25
CA TYR A 22 -6.87 -10.51 21.38
C TYR A 22 -8.20 -10.81 22.05
N VAL A 23 -8.25 -10.69 23.38
CA VAL A 23 -9.47 -10.90 24.16
C VAL A 23 -10.32 -9.63 24.17
N PHE A 24 -11.61 -9.77 23.96
CA PHE A 24 -12.57 -8.66 24.00
C PHE A 24 -13.16 -8.47 25.39
N LYS A 25 -13.48 -7.23 25.75
CA LYS A 25 -14.09 -6.88 27.03
C LYS A 25 -15.50 -7.49 27.19
N ASN A 26 -16.29 -7.52 26.13
CA ASN A 26 -17.64 -8.08 26.03
C ASN A 26 -18.03 -8.21 24.54
N SER A 27 -19.22 -8.75 24.27
CA SER A 27 -19.75 -8.98 22.92
C SER A 27 -19.98 -7.68 22.15
N ASP A 28 -20.48 -6.62 22.81
CA ASP A 28 -20.74 -5.33 22.15
C ASP A 28 -19.43 -4.65 21.72
N TYR A 29 -18.38 -4.77 22.54
CA TYR A 29 -17.05 -4.28 22.17
C TYR A 29 -16.49 -5.05 20.97
N ALA A 30 -16.66 -6.37 20.94
CA ALA A 30 -16.25 -7.20 19.81
C ALA A 30 -17.02 -6.81 18.53
N ALA A 31 -18.35 -6.66 18.60
CA ALA A 31 -19.16 -6.23 17.46
C ALA A 31 -18.68 -4.91 16.88
N GLY A 32 -18.43 -3.88 17.71
CA GLY A 32 -17.95 -2.59 17.24
C GLY A 32 -16.56 -2.65 16.56
N LEU A 33 -15.68 -3.60 16.94
CA LEU A 33 -14.42 -3.83 16.25
C LEU A 33 -14.60 -4.51 14.88
N PHE A 34 -15.48 -5.50 14.80
CA PHE A 34 -15.76 -6.22 13.55
C PHE A 34 -16.51 -5.33 12.54
N ASN A 35 -17.42 -4.47 13.03
CA ASN A 35 -18.16 -3.50 12.20
C ASN A 35 -17.34 -2.25 11.83
N ILE A 36 -16.07 -2.17 12.26
CA ILE A 36 -15.18 -1.00 12.02
C ILE A 36 -15.68 0.30 12.71
N GLU A 37 -16.62 0.21 13.62
CA GLU A 37 -17.11 1.35 14.42
C GLU A 37 -16.10 1.81 15.48
N ARG A 38 -15.10 0.98 15.76
CA ARG A 38 -14.05 1.23 16.77
C ARG A 38 -12.68 0.79 16.24
N ALA A 39 -11.66 1.57 16.60
CA ALA A 39 -10.27 1.16 16.42
C ALA A 39 -9.86 0.12 17.47
N GLY A 40 -9.04 -0.86 17.06
CA GLY A 40 -8.49 -1.88 17.95
C GLY A 40 -7.98 -3.11 17.20
N HIS A 41 -7.43 -4.05 17.97
CA HIS A 41 -6.85 -5.27 17.42
C HIS A 41 -7.77 -6.46 17.68
N VAL A 42 -8.01 -7.25 16.65
CA VAL A 42 -8.84 -8.46 16.67
C VAL A 42 -7.97 -9.70 16.48
N TYR A 43 -7.15 -9.66 15.45
CA TYR A 43 -6.30 -10.76 15.03
C TYR A 43 -5.07 -10.21 14.30
N SER A 44 -3.88 -10.75 14.60
CA SER A 44 -2.61 -10.17 14.13
C SER A 44 -2.41 -10.24 12.61
N ARG A 45 -3.20 -11.04 11.87
CA ARG A 45 -3.22 -10.98 10.40
C ARG A 45 -3.79 -9.65 9.87
N LEU A 46 -4.76 -9.04 10.60
CA LEU A 46 -5.36 -7.77 10.19
C LEU A 46 -4.60 -6.57 10.77
N SER A 47 -4.26 -6.66 12.06
CA SER A 47 -3.52 -5.61 12.75
C SER A 47 -2.85 -6.14 14.00
N ASN A 48 -1.68 -5.59 14.32
CA ASN A 48 -0.90 -5.93 15.51
C ASN A 48 -0.31 -4.65 16.08
N PRO A 49 -0.25 -4.45 17.42
CA PRO A 49 0.27 -3.21 17.99
C PRO A 49 1.71 -2.86 17.56
N THR A 50 2.58 -3.85 17.40
CA THR A 50 3.96 -3.63 16.93
C THR A 50 3.97 -3.18 15.47
N ASN A 51 3.18 -3.83 14.61
CA ASN A 51 3.05 -3.48 13.20
C ASN A 51 2.43 -2.08 13.05
N ALA A 52 1.44 -1.73 13.88
CA ALA A 52 0.80 -0.43 13.86
C ALA A 52 1.79 0.72 14.08
N VAL A 53 2.77 0.54 14.99
CA VAL A 53 3.83 1.56 15.17
C VAL A 53 4.67 1.73 13.92
N LEU A 54 5.00 0.64 13.21
CA LEU A 54 5.74 0.72 11.94
C LEU A 54 4.89 1.40 10.86
N GLU A 55 3.62 1.04 10.76
CA GLU A 55 2.66 1.64 9.81
C GLU A 55 2.52 3.15 10.05
N GLU A 56 2.30 3.58 11.29
CA GLU A 56 2.20 5.00 11.66
C GLU A 56 3.50 5.77 11.35
N ARG A 57 4.66 5.17 11.62
CA ARG A 57 5.95 5.82 11.32
C ARG A 57 6.18 6.01 9.83
N VAL A 58 5.96 4.98 9.02
CA VAL A 58 6.21 5.09 7.58
C VAL A 58 5.18 5.99 6.91
N ALA A 59 3.91 5.91 7.32
CA ALA A 59 2.90 6.87 6.87
C ALA A 59 3.30 8.31 7.17
N ALA A 60 3.78 8.59 8.41
CA ALA A 60 4.24 9.93 8.81
C ALA A 60 5.52 10.38 8.09
N LEU A 61 6.39 9.46 7.68
CA LEU A 61 7.61 9.77 6.93
C LEU A 61 7.32 10.06 5.45
N GLU A 62 6.33 9.38 4.87
CA GLU A 62 5.89 9.61 3.48
C GLU A 62 4.86 10.76 3.36
N GLY A 63 4.26 11.21 4.47
CA GLY A 63 3.16 12.19 4.43
C GLY A 63 1.79 11.60 4.09
N GLY A 64 1.62 10.27 4.21
CA GLY A 64 0.39 9.56 3.91
C GLY A 64 -0.62 9.54 5.05
N VAL A 65 -1.90 9.24 4.73
CA VAL A 65 -2.99 9.10 5.71
C VAL A 65 -2.96 7.77 6.46
N GLY A 66 -2.27 6.76 5.90
CA GLY A 66 -2.14 5.45 6.52
C GLY A 66 -1.17 4.54 5.76
N ALA A 67 -0.78 3.45 6.43
CA ALA A 67 0.06 2.42 5.82
C ALA A 67 -0.37 1.01 6.26
N ILE A 68 0.05 0.00 5.50
CA ILE A 68 -0.12 -1.42 5.81
C ILE A 68 1.22 -2.13 5.69
N CYS A 69 1.59 -2.87 6.73
CA CYS A 69 2.70 -3.81 6.71
C CYS A 69 2.31 -5.13 6.07
N THR A 70 3.14 -5.62 5.14
CA THR A 70 2.97 -6.89 4.45
C THR A 70 4.21 -7.78 4.56
N ALA A 71 4.07 -9.06 4.27
CA ALA A 71 5.15 -10.05 4.40
C ALA A 71 6.34 -9.80 3.46
N SER A 72 6.17 -9.02 2.39
CA SER A 72 7.22 -8.67 1.43
C SER A 72 6.79 -7.49 0.55
N GLY A 73 7.74 -6.87 -0.19
CA GLY A 73 7.41 -5.85 -1.18
C GLY A 73 6.48 -6.39 -2.28
N GLN A 74 6.65 -7.63 -2.72
CA GLN A 74 5.74 -8.26 -3.68
C GLN A 74 4.32 -8.42 -3.14
N ALA A 75 4.19 -8.69 -1.83
CA ALA A 75 2.88 -8.74 -1.18
C ALA A 75 2.24 -7.35 -1.12
N ALA A 76 3.03 -6.29 -0.92
CA ALA A 76 2.53 -4.91 -0.97
C ALA A 76 2.02 -4.54 -2.37
N LEU A 77 2.79 -4.85 -3.43
CA LEU A 77 2.39 -4.63 -4.82
C LEU A 77 1.11 -5.40 -5.16
N HIS A 78 1.08 -6.69 -4.84
CA HIS A 78 -0.10 -7.53 -5.07
C HIS A 78 -1.33 -7.00 -4.34
N LEU A 79 -1.18 -6.61 -3.08
CA LEU A 79 -2.26 -6.04 -2.27
C LEU A 79 -2.81 -4.76 -2.90
N ALA A 80 -1.93 -3.83 -3.31
CA ALA A 80 -2.33 -2.59 -3.95
C ALA A 80 -3.13 -2.85 -5.23
N ILE A 81 -2.62 -3.72 -6.10
CA ILE A 81 -3.28 -4.07 -7.37
C ILE A 81 -4.65 -4.70 -7.12
N CYS A 82 -4.71 -5.76 -6.31
CA CYS A 82 -5.96 -6.50 -6.10
C CYS A 82 -7.03 -5.73 -5.31
N THR A 83 -6.68 -4.60 -4.69
CA THR A 83 -7.66 -3.72 -4.05
C THR A 83 -8.48 -2.92 -5.07
N ILE A 84 -7.89 -2.55 -6.20
CA ILE A 84 -8.51 -1.61 -7.17
C ILE A 84 -8.57 -2.12 -8.61
N VAL A 85 -7.89 -3.22 -8.93
CA VAL A 85 -7.87 -3.79 -10.29
C VAL A 85 -8.51 -5.16 -10.28
N SER A 86 -9.51 -5.37 -11.11
CA SER A 86 -10.29 -6.60 -11.24
C SER A 86 -9.98 -7.35 -12.54
N ALA A 87 -10.51 -8.57 -12.68
CA ALA A 87 -10.42 -9.33 -13.93
C ALA A 87 -11.07 -8.57 -15.09
N GLY A 88 -10.40 -8.53 -16.23
CA GLY A 88 -10.81 -7.77 -17.42
C GLY A 88 -10.28 -6.34 -17.45
N GLU A 89 -9.58 -5.90 -16.40
CA GLU A 89 -9.02 -4.56 -16.30
C GLU A 89 -7.53 -4.50 -16.65
N HIS A 90 -7.00 -3.28 -16.72
CA HIS A 90 -5.71 -3.00 -17.33
C HIS A 90 -4.84 -2.10 -16.43
N ILE A 91 -3.52 -2.30 -16.53
CA ILE A 91 -2.49 -1.51 -15.85
C ILE A 91 -1.54 -0.92 -16.91
N VAL A 92 -1.18 0.36 -16.78
CA VAL A 92 -0.05 0.94 -17.51
C VAL A 92 1.15 1.00 -16.57
N ALA A 93 2.26 0.38 -16.95
CA ALA A 93 3.44 0.30 -16.10
C ALA A 93 4.72 0.73 -16.81
N SER A 94 5.65 1.32 -16.06
CA SER A 94 7.03 1.47 -16.51
C SER A 94 7.60 0.12 -16.93
N ARG A 95 8.39 0.08 -18.00
CA ARG A 95 9.17 -1.11 -18.37
C ARG A 95 10.43 -1.28 -17.52
N SER A 96 10.86 -0.22 -16.83
CA SER A 96 12.07 -0.20 -16.00
C SER A 96 11.68 -0.51 -14.55
N LEU A 97 11.51 -1.80 -14.28
CA LEU A 97 11.03 -2.33 -13.00
C LEU A 97 11.94 -3.43 -12.46
N TYR A 98 11.90 -3.64 -11.16
CA TYR A 98 12.43 -4.85 -10.54
C TYR A 98 11.86 -6.09 -11.22
N GLY A 99 12.72 -7.10 -11.48
CA GLY A 99 12.34 -8.31 -12.21
C GLY A 99 11.12 -9.05 -11.62
N GLY A 100 10.94 -9.04 -10.29
CA GLY A 100 9.76 -9.61 -9.65
C GLY A 100 8.48 -8.83 -9.95
N SER A 101 8.55 -7.50 -9.97
CA SER A 101 7.42 -6.62 -10.33
C SER A 101 7.06 -6.77 -11.81
N HIS A 102 8.06 -6.86 -12.68
CA HIS A 102 7.83 -7.18 -14.09
C HIS A 102 7.15 -8.56 -14.24
N ASN A 103 7.63 -9.59 -13.55
CA ASN A 103 7.08 -10.94 -13.67
C ASN A 103 5.63 -11.05 -13.17
N ILE A 104 5.29 -10.41 -12.07
CA ILE A 104 3.89 -10.45 -11.59
C ILE A 104 2.96 -9.78 -12.61
N LEU A 105 3.35 -8.63 -13.18
CA LEU A 105 2.57 -7.88 -14.15
C LEU A 105 2.49 -8.59 -15.51
N ALA A 106 3.60 -9.13 -16.00
CA ALA A 106 3.68 -9.70 -17.35
C ALA A 106 3.13 -11.13 -17.47
N TYR A 107 3.26 -11.93 -16.40
CA TYR A 107 2.99 -13.39 -16.48
C TYR A 107 2.01 -13.90 -15.45
N THR A 108 2.01 -13.35 -14.22
CA THR A 108 1.16 -13.88 -13.15
C THR A 108 -0.26 -13.31 -13.24
N LEU A 109 -0.40 -11.99 -13.27
CA LEU A 109 -1.69 -11.31 -13.29
C LEU A 109 -2.53 -11.59 -14.55
N PRO A 110 -1.95 -11.80 -15.76
CA PRO A 110 -2.73 -12.23 -16.92
C PRO A 110 -3.50 -13.53 -16.73
N ARG A 111 -3.01 -14.43 -15.87
CA ARG A 111 -3.74 -15.68 -15.50
C ARG A 111 -5.00 -15.39 -14.68
N PHE A 112 -5.10 -14.20 -14.09
CA PHE A 112 -6.26 -13.71 -13.33
C PHE A 112 -7.07 -12.68 -14.12
N GLY A 113 -6.76 -12.53 -15.42
CA GLY A 113 -7.51 -11.64 -16.32
C GLY A 113 -7.09 -10.18 -16.29
N ILE A 114 -6.00 -9.82 -15.60
CA ILE A 114 -5.48 -8.45 -15.54
C ILE A 114 -4.35 -8.30 -16.55
N GLN A 115 -4.46 -7.33 -17.46
CA GLN A 115 -3.47 -7.08 -18.52
C GLN A 115 -2.60 -5.86 -18.17
N THR A 116 -1.35 -5.85 -18.68
CA THR A 116 -0.44 -4.73 -18.47
C THR A 116 0.23 -4.30 -19.76
N THR A 117 0.25 -3.00 -20.04
CA THR A 117 1.08 -2.38 -21.09
C THR A 117 2.30 -1.73 -20.45
N PHE A 118 3.49 -2.12 -20.93
CA PHE A 118 4.76 -1.56 -20.47
C PHE A 118 5.24 -0.46 -21.41
N VAL A 119 5.65 0.69 -20.80
CA VAL A 119 6.08 1.89 -21.53
C VAL A 119 7.44 2.41 -21.06
N ASP A 120 8.06 3.28 -21.84
CA ASP A 120 9.32 3.94 -21.43
C ASP A 120 9.07 4.91 -20.26
N PRO A 121 9.75 4.76 -19.11
CA PRO A 121 9.55 5.63 -17.94
C PRO A 121 9.94 7.09 -18.18
N ARG A 122 10.70 7.39 -19.23
CA ARG A 122 11.15 8.72 -19.58
C ARG A 122 10.21 9.47 -20.54
N ASP A 123 9.14 8.81 -20.98
CA ASP A 123 8.18 9.36 -21.93
C ASP A 123 6.77 9.38 -21.35
N PRO A 124 6.33 10.49 -20.72
CA PRO A 124 4.96 10.63 -20.19
C PRO A 124 3.89 10.44 -21.26
N GLU A 125 4.16 10.80 -22.52
CA GLU A 125 3.19 10.61 -23.62
C GLU A 125 3.02 9.14 -23.98
N ALA A 126 4.03 8.30 -23.78
CA ALA A 126 3.89 6.86 -23.91
C ALA A 126 2.91 6.27 -22.87
N PHE A 127 2.92 6.80 -21.61
CA PHE A 127 1.92 6.45 -20.60
C PHE A 127 0.52 6.86 -21.07
N ARG A 128 0.36 8.11 -21.54
CA ARG A 128 -0.92 8.62 -22.07
C ARG A 128 -1.47 7.76 -23.19
N ALA A 129 -0.64 7.43 -24.16
CA ALA A 129 -1.03 6.63 -25.33
C ALA A 129 -1.39 5.17 -24.98
N ALA A 130 -0.88 4.64 -23.88
CA ALA A 130 -1.13 3.28 -23.41
C ALA A 130 -2.41 3.15 -22.57
N ILE A 131 -3.00 4.26 -22.09
CA ILE A 131 -4.24 4.25 -21.29
C ILE A 131 -5.41 3.78 -22.16
N GLN A 132 -6.19 2.86 -21.63
CA GLN A 132 -7.40 2.27 -22.22
C GLN A 132 -8.61 2.55 -21.33
N ASP A 133 -9.82 2.35 -21.82
CA ASP A 133 -11.06 2.58 -21.05
C ASP A 133 -11.12 1.72 -19.76
N ASN A 134 -10.55 0.52 -19.81
CA ASN A 134 -10.47 -0.41 -18.70
C ASN A 134 -9.19 -0.27 -17.86
N THR A 135 -8.35 0.74 -18.10
CA THR A 135 -7.19 1.02 -17.23
C THR A 135 -7.66 1.46 -15.86
N ARG A 136 -6.99 0.94 -14.81
CA ARG A 136 -7.30 1.25 -13.39
C ARG A 136 -6.09 1.71 -12.60
N LEU A 137 -4.89 1.50 -13.11
CA LEU A 137 -3.67 1.82 -12.36
C LEU A 137 -2.55 2.24 -13.31
N VAL A 138 -1.81 3.27 -12.90
CA VAL A 138 -0.50 3.61 -13.45
C VAL A 138 0.56 3.22 -12.41
N PHE A 139 1.60 2.51 -12.82
CA PHE A 139 2.64 1.99 -11.92
C PHE A 139 4.05 2.30 -12.43
N GLY A 140 4.92 2.73 -11.53
CA GLY A 140 6.33 2.94 -11.82
C GLY A 140 7.22 2.75 -10.60
N GLU A 141 8.53 2.70 -10.83
CA GLU A 141 9.58 2.62 -9.82
C GLU A 141 10.43 3.88 -9.92
N ILE A 142 10.69 4.57 -8.79
CA ILE A 142 11.44 5.85 -8.76
C ILE A 142 12.79 5.72 -9.45
N LEU A 143 13.52 4.64 -9.11
CA LEU A 143 14.77 4.27 -9.74
C LEU A 143 14.62 2.89 -10.34
N GLY A 144 14.50 2.82 -11.64
CA GLY A 144 14.30 1.58 -12.38
C GLY A 144 15.42 0.57 -12.14
N ASN A 145 15.06 -0.70 -11.97
CA ASN A 145 16.01 -1.77 -11.72
C ASN A 145 16.08 -2.71 -12.95
N PRO A 146 17.24 -2.94 -13.59
CA PRO A 146 18.59 -2.50 -13.15
C PRO A 146 19.11 -1.21 -13.79
N GLY A 147 18.36 -0.57 -14.69
CA GLY A 147 18.86 0.51 -15.56
C GLY A 147 19.04 1.86 -14.85
N LEU A 148 18.50 2.04 -13.65
CA LEU A 148 18.55 3.26 -12.84
C LEU A 148 17.91 4.47 -13.54
N GLU A 149 16.98 4.24 -14.47
CA GLU A 149 16.18 5.31 -15.04
C GLU A 149 15.32 5.95 -13.94
N VAL A 150 15.34 7.28 -13.90
CA VAL A 150 14.54 8.05 -12.95
C VAL A 150 13.15 8.29 -13.53
N LEU A 151 12.12 7.99 -12.75
CA LEU A 151 10.73 8.25 -13.09
C LEU A 151 10.40 9.72 -12.85
N ASP A 152 9.86 10.42 -13.84
CA ASP A 152 9.30 11.76 -13.66
C ASP A 152 7.89 11.67 -13.03
N VAL A 153 7.88 11.56 -11.69
CA VAL A 153 6.63 11.38 -10.94
C VAL A 153 5.64 12.50 -11.21
N PRO A 154 6.00 13.81 -11.16
CA PRO A 154 5.07 14.90 -11.47
C PRO A 154 4.43 14.79 -12.86
N ALA A 155 5.21 14.52 -13.88
CA ALA A 155 4.69 14.44 -15.26
C ALA A 155 3.77 13.21 -15.44
N ILE A 156 4.15 12.06 -14.87
CA ILE A 156 3.34 10.84 -14.99
C ILE A 156 2.09 10.91 -14.10
N SER A 157 2.18 11.53 -12.92
CA SER A 157 1.02 11.81 -12.07
C SER A 157 -0.01 12.68 -12.80
N GLN A 158 0.44 13.73 -13.46
CA GLN A 158 -0.45 14.57 -14.27
C GLN A 158 -1.18 13.74 -15.33
N VAL A 159 -0.46 12.91 -16.08
CA VAL A 159 -1.07 12.02 -17.09
C VAL A 159 -2.08 11.05 -16.49
N ALA A 160 -1.76 10.46 -15.34
CA ALA A 160 -2.65 9.53 -14.65
C ALA A 160 -3.93 10.25 -14.17
N HIS A 161 -3.79 11.39 -13.51
CA HIS A 161 -4.92 12.15 -12.96
C HIS A 161 -5.83 12.74 -14.04
N GLU A 162 -5.29 13.22 -15.17
CA GLU A 162 -6.10 13.65 -16.33
C GLU A 162 -6.98 12.52 -16.87
N ALA A 163 -6.57 11.27 -16.67
CA ALA A 163 -7.35 10.10 -17.06
C ALA A 163 -8.21 9.53 -15.90
N GLY A 164 -8.21 10.17 -14.73
CA GLY A 164 -8.92 9.68 -13.52
C GLY A 164 -8.34 8.37 -12.99
N LEU A 165 -7.01 8.22 -13.01
CA LEU A 165 -6.29 7.02 -12.57
C LEU A 165 -5.33 7.36 -11.43
N PRO A 166 -5.17 6.49 -10.41
CA PRO A 166 -4.15 6.66 -9.39
C PRO A 166 -2.77 6.24 -9.92
N LEU A 167 -1.74 6.90 -9.39
CA LEU A 167 -0.34 6.54 -9.59
C LEU A 167 0.20 5.82 -8.35
N LEU A 168 0.59 4.56 -8.50
CA LEU A 168 1.37 3.81 -7.51
C LEU A 168 2.85 3.87 -7.85
N VAL A 169 3.67 4.20 -6.86
CA VAL A 169 5.13 4.30 -7.04
C VAL A 169 5.86 3.36 -6.08
N ASP A 170 6.76 2.54 -6.61
CA ASP A 170 7.74 1.80 -5.79
C ASP A 170 8.92 2.72 -5.47
N SER A 171 9.06 3.07 -4.18
CA SER A 171 10.11 3.95 -3.66
C SER A 171 11.14 3.20 -2.81
N THR A 172 11.34 1.92 -3.09
CA THR A 172 12.21 1.02 -2.32
C THR A 172 13.64 1.53 -2.18
N PHE A 173 14.23 2.06 -3.26
CA PHE A 173 15.63 2.51 -3.24
C PHE A 173 15.82 3.90 -2.65
N THR A 174 14.86 4.79 -2.83
CA THR A 174 14.96 6.17 -2.34
C THR A 174 14.60 6.28 -0.87
N THR A 175 13.66 5.47 -0.40
CA THR A 175 13.06 5.63 0.92
C THR A 175 12.44 7.02 1.13
N PRO A 176 11.65 7.26 2.17
CA PRO A 176 11.11 8.61 2.42
C PRO A 176 12.19 9.64 2.81
N TYR A 177 13.44 9.20 3.00
CA TYR A 177 14.55 10.11 3.28
C TYR A 177 15.04 10.86 2.02
N LEU A 178 15.19 10.16 0.90
CA LEU A 178 15.68 10.76 -0.36
C LEU A 178 14.57 11.31 -1.25
N CYS A 179 13.38 10.70 -1.20
CA CYS A 179 12.24 11.08 -2.04
C CYS A 179 10.94 10.69 -1.36
N GLN A 180 10.01 11.62 -1.31
CA GLN A 180 8.62 11.40 -0.87
C GLN A 180 7.72 11.51 -2.12
N PRO A 181 7.36 10.40 -2.78
CA PRO A 181 6.59 10.43 -4.02
C PRO A 181 5.20 11.06 -3.88
N LEU A 182 4.60 11.00 -2.68
CA LEU A 182 3.31 11.65 -2.41
C LEU A 182 3.39 13.17 -2.60
N ASP A 183 4.49 13.81 -2.18
CA ASP A 183 4.70 15.25 -2.39
C ASP A 183 4.91 15.61 -3.87
N LEU A 184 5.23 14.61 -4.70
CA LEU A 184 5.43 14.77 -6.13
C LEU A 184 4.18 14.40 -6.95
N GLY A 185 3.08 14.02 -6.30
CA GLY A 185 1.80 13.74 -6.91
C GLY A 185 1.45 12.25 -7.05
N ALA A 186 2.25 11.32 -6.54
CA ALA A 186 1.82 9.94 -6.41
C ALA A 186 0.66 9.83 -5.42
N ASP A 187 -0.25 8.87 -5.63
CA ASP A 187 -1.38 8.62 -4.74
C ASP A 187 -1.07 7.50 -3.74
N LEU A 188 -0.32 6.52 -4.21
CA LEU A 188 0.07 5.34 -3.45
C LEU A 188 1.58 5.14 -3.54
N VAL A 189 2.19 4.74 -2.44
CA VAL A 189 3.62 4.41 -2.39
C VAL A 189 3.80 3.01 -1.82
N MET A 190 4.68 2.24 -2.41
CA MET A 190 5.08 0.96 -1.85
C MET A 190 6.58 0.90 -1.59
N HIS A 191 6.96 0.10 -0.61
CA HIS A 191 8.35 -0.22 -0.31
C HIS A 191 8.54 -1.72 -0.13
N SER A 192 9.58 -2.27 -0.72
CA SER A 192 10.20 -3.47 -0.17
C SER A 192 11.01 -3.05 1.06
N ALA A 193 10.38 -3.11 2.23
CA ALA A 193 11.05 -2.76 3.49
C ALA A 193 12.23 -3.68 3.84
N THR A 194 12.40 -4.76 3.09
CA THR A 194 13.56 -5.65 3.08
C THR A 194 14.88 -4.92 2.83
N LYS A 195 14.85 -3.79 2.08
CA LYS A 195 16.02 -3.09 1.58
C LYS A 195 16.45 -1.98 2.54
N PHE A 196 16.47 -0.74 2.09
CA PHE A 196 17.04 0.37 2.86
C PHE A 196 16.22 0.75 4.10
N LEU A 197 14.89 0.53 4.11
CA LEU A 197 14.10 0.77 5.33
C LEU A 197 14.54 -0.11 6.51
N SER A 198 14.81 -1.41 6.28
CA SER A 198 15.37 -2.27 7.34
C SER A 198 16.87 -2.08 7.51
N GLY A 199 17.58 -1.72 6.43
CA GLY A 199 18.98 -1.33 6.41
C GLY A 199 20.01 -2.42 6.71
N HIS A 200 19.63 -3.54 7.33
CA HIS A 200 20.53 -4.54 7.92
C HIS A 200 20.54 -5.88 7.20
N GLY A 201 19.67 -6.09 6.21
CA GLY A 201 19.61 -7.34 5.43
C GLY A 201 19.17 -8.57 6.22
N ILE A 202 18.44 -8.41 7.31
CA ILE A 202 18.08 -9.49 8.25
C ILE A 202 16.61 -9.91 8.18
N VAL A 203 15.74 -9.13 7.53
CA VAL A 203 14.30 -9.42 7.45
C VAL A 203 13.76 -9.17 6.05
N ILE A 204 12.64 -9.81 5.74
CA ILE A 204 11.84 -9.55 4.54
C ILE A 204 10.54 -8.88 4.96
N GLY A 205 10.21 -7.76 4.32
CA GLY A 205 8.97 -7.04 4.58
C GLY A 205 8.55 -6.14 3.43
N GLY A 206 7.30 -5.74 3.43
CA GLY A 206 6.75 -4.75 2.52
C GLY A 206 5.89 -3.74 3.25
N ILE A 207 5.73 -2.57 2.69
CA ILE A 207 4.84 -1.52 3.22
C ILE A 207 4.12 -0.90 2.03
N LEU A 208 2.81 -0.70 2.19
CA LEU A 208 1.96 0.05 1.28
C LEU A 208 1.46 1.29 2.02
N VAL A 209 1.64 2.46 1.42
CA VAL A 209 1.22 3.77 1.96
C VAL A 209 0.17 4.38 1.05
N ASP A 210 -0.87 4.93 1.66
CA ASP A 210 -1.93 5.68 0.99
C ASP A 210 -1.76 7.17 1.26
N GLY A 211 -1.69 7.99 0.21
CA GLY A 211 -1.64 9.44 0.30
C GLY A 211 -2.96 10.06 0.72
N GLY A 212 -4.08 9.39 0.49
CA GLY A 212 -5.43 9.89 0.77
C GLY A 212 -5.84 11.08 -0.11
N THR A 213 -5.15 11.31 -1.22
CA THR A 213 -5.36 12.46 -2.11
C THR A 213 -6.18 12.14 -3.34
N PHE A 214 -6.26 10.88 -3.74
CA PHE A 214 -7.00 10.48 -4.92
C PHE A 214 -8.51 10.46 -4.66
N ASP A 215 -9.27 11.12 -5.53
CA ASP A 215 -10.73 11.17 -5.46
C ASP A 215 -11.34 9.96 -6.18
N TRP A 216 -11.62 8.90 -5.41
CA TRP A 216 -12.17 7.65 -5.91
C TRP A 216 -13.57 7.80 -6.50
N GLU A 217 -14.40 8.69 -5.92
CA GLU A 217 -15.77 8.95 -6.37
C GLU A 217 -15.78 9.75 -7.67
N ALA A 218 -15.03 10.85 -7.73
CA ALA A 218 -14.97 11.70 -8.93
C ALA A 218 -14.39 10.95 -10.14
N SER A 219 -13.49 10.00 -9.92
CA SER A 219 -12.97 9.13 -10.99
C SER A 219 -14.05 8.26 -11.65
N GLY A 220 -15.02 7.76 -10.89
CA GLY A 220 -16.10 6.88 -11.37
C GLY A 220 -15.64 5.50 -11.90
N LYS A 221 -14.40 5.10 -11.66
CA LYS A 221 -13.80 3.87 -12.21
C LYS A 221 -13.60 2.75 -11.17
N PHE A 222 -13.84 3.02 -9.88
CA PHE A 222 -13.45 2.15 -8.78
C PHE A 222 -14.65 1.65 -7.97
N ALA A 223 -15.52 0.86 -8.62
CA ALA A 223 -16.69 0.25 -7.99
C ALA A 223 -16.33 -0.51 -6.69
N THR A 224 -15.13 -1.11 -6.63
CA THR A 224 -14.61 -1.77 -5.42
C THR A 224 -14.55 -0.85 -4.20
N LEU A 225 -14.45 0.46 -4.37
CA LEU A 225 -14.36 1.45 -3.29
C LEU A 225 -15.64 2.28 -3.14
N THR A 226 -16.37 2.49 -4.25
CA THR A 226 -17.48 3.46 -4.34
C THR A 226 -18.86 2.80 -4.40
N GLU A 227 -18.95 1.47 -4.45
CA GLU A 227 -20.20 0.73 -4.39
C GLU A 227 -20.33 -0.08 -3.10
N PRO A 228 -21.58 -0.41 -2.68
CA PRO A 228 -21.81 -1.24 -1.50
C PRO A 228 -21.14 -2.61 -1.61
N TYR A 229 -20.37 -2.97 -0.60
CA TYR A 229 -19.65 -4.25 -0.54
C TYR A 229 -20.38 -5.25 0.36
N ALA A 230 -21.01 -6.25 -0.23
CA ALA A 230 -21.79 -7.28 0.48
C ALA A 230 -20.96 -8.05 1.53
N GLY A 231 -19.64 -8.22 1.32
CA GLY A 231 -18.74 -8.87 2.27
C GLY A 231 -18.51 -8.07 3.56
N PHE A 232 -19.03 -6.84 3.64
CA PHE A 232 -18.93 -5.93 4.79
C PHE A 232 -20.26 -5.18 5.02
N HIS A 233 -21.38 -5.91 5.06
CA HIS A 233 -22.70 -5.35 5.36
C HIS A 233 -23.13 -4.18 4.44
N ASP A 234 -22.83 -4.31 3.14
CA ASP A 234 -23.12 -3.30 2.12
C ASP A 234 -22.45 -1.93 2.36
N LEU A 235 -21.31 -1.93 3.06
CA LEU A 235 -20.54 -0.72 3.33
C LEU A 235 -19.92 -0.17 2.05
N ASN A 236 -20.05 1.15 1.83
CA ASN A 236 -19.34 1.91 0.81
C ASN A 236 -18.09 2.53 1.44
N PHE A 237 -16.91 2.10 0.99
CA PHE A 237 -15.66 2.52 1.61
C PHE A 237 -15.32 3.99 1.36
N ALA A 238 -15.63 4.52 0.17
CA ALA A 238 -15.36 5.93 -0.15
C ALA A 238 -16.25 6.86 0.70
N GLU A 239 -17.54 6.54 0.82
CA GLU A 239 -18.49 7.31 1.62
C GLU A 239 -18.15 7.28 3.11
N GLU A 240 -17.79 6.11 3.66
CA GLU A 240 -17.59 5.94 5.11
C GLU A 240 -16.21 6.40 5.58
N PHE A 241 -15.15 6.19 4.77
CA PHE A 241 -13.77 6.46 5.19
C PHE A 241 -13.08 7.61 4.44
N GLY A 242 -13.72 8.17 3.40
CA GLY A 242 -13.17 9.30 2.64
C GLY A 242 -11.72 9.07 2.20
N PRO A 243 -10.77 9.93 2.61
CA PRO A 243 -9.35 9.80 2.22
C PRO A 243 -8.71 8.46 2.60
N ALA A 244 -9.24 7.75 3.60
CA ALA A 244 -8.72 6.45 4.03
C ALA A 244 -9.45 5.25 3.41
N ALA A 245 -10.29 5.46 2.39
CA ALA A 245 -11.09 4.41 1.75
C ALA A 245 -10.23 3.26 1.21
N PHE A 246 -9.19 3.59 0.44
CA PHE A 246 -8.30 2.60 -0.16
C PHE A 246 -7.57 1.78 0.90
N ILE A 247 -6.91 2.42 1.85
CA ILE A 247 -6.10 1.72 2.85
C ILE A 247 -6.97 0.87 3.79
N THR A 248 -8.20 1.33 4.07
CA THR A 248 -9.16 0.56 4.87
C THR A 248 -9.64 -0.67 4.10
N ARG A 249 -9.99 -0.54 2.83
CA ARG A 249 -10.37 -1.68 1.97
C ARG A 249 -9.22 -2.67 1.82
N ALA A 250 -8.03 -2.19 1.52
CA ALA A 250 -6.84 -3.01 1.39
C ALA A 250 -6.58 -3.86 2.64
N ARG A 251 -6.78 -3.29 3.83
CA ARG A 251 -6.63 -4.02 5.11
C ARG A 251 -7.77 -5.00 5.36
N LYS A 252 -9.01 -4.55 5.20
CA LYS A 252 -10.21 -5.28 5.64
C LYS A 252 -10.61 -6.40 4.69
N GLU A 253 -10.31 -6.29 3.42
CA GLU A 253 -10.49 -7.33 2.42
C GLU A 253 -9.14 -7.93 2.01
N GLY A 254 -8.28 -7.18 1.35
CA GLY A 254 -7.08 -7.69 0.74
C GLY A 254 -6.14 -8.38 1.72
N LEU A 255 -5.69 -7.71 2.77
CA LEU A 255 -4.79 -8.30 3.75
C LEU A 255 -5.47 -9.44 4.54
N ARG A 256 -6.75 -9.27 4.91
CA ARG A 256 -7.51 -10.30 5.60
C ARG A 256 -7.60 -11.59 4.79
N ASP A 257 -7.92 -11.51 3.51
CA ASP A 257 -8.28 -12.64 2.67
C ASP A 257 -7.06 -13.29 2.01
N PHE A 258 -6.11 -12.52 1.51
CA PHE A 258 -4.86 -13.03 0.94
C PHE A 258 -3.82 -13.42 2.00
N GLY A 259 -3.90 -12.87 3.20
CA GLY A 259 -3.15 -13.34 4.37
C GLY A 259 -1.66 -12.96 4.40
N ALA A 260 -1.19 -12.07 3.54
CA ALA A 260 0.23 -11.69 3.42
C ALA A 260 0.69 -10.71 4.52
N CYS A 261 0.36 -10.98 5.77
CA CYS A 261 0.68 -10.14 6.92
C CYS A 261 2.15 -10.25 7.34
N MET A 262 2.68 -9.17 7.91
CA MET A 262 4.02 -9.13 8.50
C MET A 262 4.02 -9.69 9.92
N ALA A 263 5.05 -10.46 10.28
CA ALA A 263 5.26 -10.88 11.67
C ALA A 263 5.69 -9.70 12.56
N PRO A 264 5.24 -9.61 13.84
CA PRO A 264 5.59 -8.50 14.72
C PRO A 264 7.09 -8.35 14.96
N THR A 265 7.83 -9.45 15.02
CA THR A 265 9.29 -9.45 15.11
C THR A 265 9.96 -8.81 13.90
N THR A 266 9.43 -9.05 12.70
CA THR A 266 9.89 -8.40 11.47
C THR A 266 9.64 -6.89 11.53
N ALA A 267 8.44 -6.46 11.96
CA ALA A 267 8.13 -5.05 12.13
C ALA A 267 9.07 -4.36 13.13
N PHE A 268 9.37 -5.03 14.26
CA PHE A 268 10.33 -4.54 15.23
C PHE A 268 11.73 -4.32 14.61
N HIS A 269 12.25 -5.27 13.83
CA HIS A 269 13.56 -5.13 13.19
C HIS A 269 13.58 -4.02 12.14
N ILE A 270 12.50 -3.85 11.37
CA ILE A 270 12.39 -2.73 10.43
C ILE A 270 12.36 -1.39 11.18
N LEU A 271 11.65 -1.29 12.31
CA LEU A 271 11.66 -0.10 13.17
C LEU A 271 13.09 0.26 13.63
N GLN A 272 13.91 -0.74 13.97
CA GLN A 272 15.32 -0.49 14.30
C GLN A 272 16.12 0.02 13.09
N GLY A 273 15.85 -0.52 11.90
CA GLY A 273 16.48 -0.06 10.66
C GLY A 273 16.16 1.40 10.32
N ILE A 274 14.91 1.81 10.49
CA ILE A 274 14.46 3.18 10.24
C ILE A 274 15.20 4.22 11.11
N GLU A 275 15.68 3.84 12.28
CA GLU A 275 16.49 4.74 13.14
C GLU A 275 17.85 5.09 12.54
N THR A 276 18.31 4.35 11.56
CA THR A 276 19.61 4.56 10.87
C THR A 276 19.47 5.10 9.45
N LEU A 277 18.26 5.38 9.03
CA LEU A 277 17.94 5.85 7.69
C LEU A 277 18.42 7.27 7.44
#